data_5affbb2f6bd8747b20dc2019fc998c76
#
_entry.id   5affbb2f6bd8747b20dc2019fc998c76
#
_cell.length_a   1.000
_cell.length_b   1.000
_cell.length_c   1.000
_cell.angle_alpha   90.00
_cell.angle_beta   90.00
_cell.angle_gamma   90.00
#
_symmetry.space_group_name_H-M   'P 1'
#
loop_
_entity.id
_entity.type
_entity.pdbx_description
1 polymer ?
#
loop_
_entity_poly.entity_id
_entity_poly.type
_entity_poly.pdbx_seq_one_letter_code
_entity_poly.pdbx_strand_id
1 'polypeptide(L)'
;MPGTVLLLAASPLGRGRLVDAASVLPVLAAVPPSVLSGADTANVVELADPLEPQAVLTRLRAAAAAPGPLTVYVAGELRLDRRQRLPHLALARTTAATVRYTALPWHWFRDELRLRPAGATTLFLDLHADADTWRALCEPPAPGRPFPLDCGRDAAAYGRVAPPPPRRGVAAPAYMKALATLLRSGRRLPDEELHQRTLARIAPEGAGAGLVLAQRGPLPGDPHAAVTAAVRAGRHAEADALAARLEQAAGLAHGPVSEETLHWTEVRADLAMLAGDAARSCRAWMALAGTRLAAGQPADAPAVEAAVDRAHHQWGRVDDPVRVRELGFQLVELRSRVPGRREGAAEHVRRRLREVQGGGAMPAGHLRTDPPQGATAVP
;
A
#
# COMPACT_ATOMS: atom_id res chain seq x y z
N MET A 1 -19.00 -6.48 -14.34
CA MET A 1 -19.08 -7.53 -13.29
C MET A 1 -20.01 -7.04 -12.21
N PRO A 2 -20.87 -7.88 -11.63
CA PRO A 2 -21.72 -7.48 -10.52
C PRO A 2 -20.88 -7.08 -9.31
N GLY A 3 -21.32 -6.02 -8.63
CA GLY A 3 -20.72 -5.60 -7.37
C GLY A 3 -21.22 -6.45 -6.19
N THR A 4 -20.53 -6.35 -5.06
CA THR A 4 -20.99 -6.92 -3.79
C THR A 4 -21.10 -5.81 -2.76
N VAL A 5 -22.21 -5.78 -2.04
CA VAL A 5 -22.46 -4.83 -0.96
C VAL A 5 -22.65 -5.63 0.34
N LEU A 6 -21.89 -5.28 1.37
CA LEU A 6 -22.06 -5.81 2.73
C LEU A 6 -22.55 -4.67 3.63
N LEU A 7 -23.78 -4.82 4.15
CA LEU A 7 -24.35 -3.92 5.16
C LEU A 7 -24.19 -4.58 6.53
N LEU A 8 -23.39 -3.99 7.40
CA LEU A 8 -23.14 -4.48 8.75
C LEU A 8 -23.55 -3.44 9.77
N ALA A 9 -24.62 -3.69 10.50
CA ALA A 9 -25.02 -2.90 11.65
C ALA A 9 -24.86 -3.74 12.91
N ALA A 10 -24.02 -3.29 13.84
CA ALA A 10 -23.66 -4.09 15.01
C ALA A 10 -23.61 -3.23 16.28
N SER A 11 -24.43 -3.57 17.23
CA SER A 11 -24.42 -2.96 18.56
C SER A 11 -24.82 -3.98 19.63
N PRO A 12 -24.33 -3.84 20.88
CA PRO A 12 -24.74 -4.68 21.99
C PRO A 12 -26.25 -4.56 22.25
N LEU A 13 -26.91 -5.69 22.54
CA LEU A 13 -28.27 -5.68 23.00
C LEU A 13 -28.33 -5.31 24.48
N GLY A 14 -29.29 -4.46 24.87
CA GLY A 14 -29.52 -4.15 26.26
C GLY A 14 -29.05 -2.76 26.71
N ARG A 15 -28.96 -2.61 28.05
CA ARG A 15 -28.61 -1.31 28.68
C ARG A 15 -27.15 -0.99 28.45
N GLY A 16 -26.86 0.27 28.06
CA GLY A 16 -25.48 0.78 27.90
C GLY A 16 -24.92 0.66 26.48
N ARG A 17 -25.75 0.36 25.47
CA ARG A 17 -25.36 0.54 24.07
C ARG A 17 -25.15 2.02 23.76
N LEU A 18 -24.17 2.32 22.94
CA LEU A 18 -23.79 3.70 22.58
C LEU A 18 -24.56 4.19 21.36
N VAL A 19 -24.86 3.30 20.42
CA VAL A 19 -25.48 3.64 19.14
C VAL A 19 -26.57 2.64 18.76
N ASP A 20 -27.64 3.12 18.14
CA ASP A 20 -28.65 2.28 17.49
C ASP A 20 -28.25 2.00 16.04
N ALA A 21 -27.26 1.11 15.87
CA ALA A 21 -26.67 0.84 14.57
C ALA A 21 -27.69 0.27 13.57
N ALA A 22 -28.57 -0.61 14.01
CA ALA A 22 -29.55 -1.27 13.14
C ALA A 22 -30.56 -0.29 12.52
N SER A 23 -30.75 0.89 13.13
CA SER A 23 -31.67 1.92 12.61
C SER A 23 -31.28 2.46 11.23
N VAL A 24 -30.08 2.18 10.73
CA VAL A 24 -29.62 2.62 9.40
C VAL A 24 -29.99 1.62 8.29
N LEU A 25 -30.21 0.36 8.62
CA LEU A 25 -30.46 -0.70 7.62
C LEU A 25 -31.67 -0.42 6.72
N PRO A 26 -32.84 -0.02 7.26
CA PRO A 26 -33.98 0.32 6.41
C PRO A 26 -33.70 1.50 5.47
N VAL A 27 -32.85 2.45 5.90
CA VAL A 27 -32.49 3.63 5.08
C VAL A 27 -31.55 3.24 3.95
N LEU A 28 -30.58 2.35 4.19
CA LEU A 28 -29.69 1.79 3.18
C LEU A 28 -30.42 0.83 2.24
N ALA A 29 -31.32 0.01 2.76
CA ALA A 29 -32.14 -0.93 1.95
C ALA A 29 -33.05 -0.18 0.94
N ALA A 30 -33.39 1.08 1.21
CA ALA A 30 -34.14 1.93 0.29
C ALA A 30 -33.28 2.53 -0.85
N VAL A 31 -31.96 2.29 -0.86
CA VAL A 31 -31.05 2.72 -1.93
C VAL A 31 -30.90 1.59 -2.95
N PRO A 32 -30.98 1.87 -4.27
CA PRO A 32 -30.78 0.83 -5.28
C PRO A 32 -29.41 0.14 -5.12
N PRO A 33 -29.32 -1.20 -5.26
CA PRO A 33 -28.07 -1.95 -5.12
C PRO A 33 -26.93 -1.46 -6.02
N SER A 34 -27.26 -1.03 -7.24
CA SER A 34 -26.29 -0.44 -8.17
C SER A 34 -25.67 0.86 -7.64
N VAL A 35 -26.46 1.69 -6.96
CA VAL A 35 -25.98 2.93 -6.34
C VAL A 35 -25.15 2.62 -5.10
N LEU A 36 -25.52 1.62 -4.30
CA LEU A 36 -24.73 1.19 -3.14
C LEU A 36 -23.36 0.64 -3.55
N SER A 37 -23.29 -0.11 -4.64
CA SER A 37 -22.05 -0.74 -5.10
C SER A 37 -21.20 0.15 -6.01
N GLY A 38 -21.84 1.09 -6.75
CA GLY A 38 -21.22 1.81 -7.87
C GLY A 38 -21.02 0.93 -9.12
N ALA A 39 -21.70 -0.22 -9.21
CA ALA A 39 -21.69 -1.12 -10.35
C ALA A 39 -23.11 -1.27 -10.90
N ASP A 40 -23.25 -1.66 -12.17
CA ASP A 40 -24.58 -1.78 -12.84
C ASP A 40 -25.53 -2.72 -12.10
N THR A 41 -24.98 -3.77 -11.51
CA THR A 41 -25.71 -4.75 -10.67
C THR A 41 -24.92 -5.09 -9.42
N ALA A 42 -25.61 -5.44 -8.33
CA ALA A 42 -24.95 -5.85 -7.11
C ALA A 42 -25.76 -6.86 -6.29
N ASN A 43 -25.02 -7.73 -5.60
CA ASN A 43 -25.55 -8.56 -4.52
C ASN A 43 -25.42 -7.82 -3.19
N VAL A 44 -26.52 -7.73 -2.45
CA VAL A 44 -26.53 -7.09 -1.12
C VAL A 44 -26.67 -8.16 -0.04
N VAL A 45 -25.74 -8.15 0.90
CA VAL A 45 -25.75 -8.99 2.10
C VAL A 45 -25.94 -8.09 3.31
N GLU A 46 -26.97 -8.34 4.10
CA GLU A 46 -27.28 -7.58 5.30
C GLU A 46 -27.01 -8.40 6.55
N LEU A 47 -26.36 -7.78 7.53
CA LEU A 47 -26.09 -8.33 8.86
C LEU A 47 -26.59 -7.34 9.92
N ALA A 48 -27.74 -7.64 10.48
CA ALA A 48 -28.36 -6.86 11.56
C ALA A 48 -28.03 -7.51 12.91
N ASP A 49 -27.38 -6.77 13.78
CA ASP A 49 -27.01 -7.14 15.14
C ASP A 49 -26.52 -8.61 15.27
N PRO A 50 -25.46 -9.00 14.53
CA PRO A 50 -24.96 -10.37 14.56
C PRO A 50 -24.54 -10.78 15.96
N LEU A 51 -24.81 -12.06 16.30
CA LEU A 51 -24.58 -12.58 17.64
C LEU A 51 -23.14 -12.99 17.88
N GLU A 52 -22.44 -13.44 16.84
CA GLU A 52 -21.13 -14.09 16.96
C GLU A 52 -20.14 -13.56 15.91
N PRO A 53 -18.86 -13.33 16.29
CA PRO A 53 -17.84 -12.81 15.38
C PRO A 53 -17.58 -13.75 14.21
N GLN A 54 -17.69 -15.06 14.39
CA GLN A 54 -17.46 -16.05 13.35
C GLN A 54 -18.50 -15.96 12.21
N ALA A 55 -19.75 -15.64 12.54
CA ALA A 55 -20.80 -15.44 11.53
C ALA A 55 -20.48 -14.22 10.65
N VAL A 56 -20.01 -13.12 11.25
CA VAL A 56 -19.57 -11.91 10.52
C VAL A 56 -18.37 -12.23 9.64
N LEU A 57 -17.37 -12.92 10.20
CA LEU A 57 -16.15 -13.30 9.47
C LEU A 57 -16.46 -14.16 8.25
N THR A 58 -17.36 -15.13 8.38
CA THR A 58 -17.79 -16.01 7.27
C THR A 58 -18.43 -15.19 6.14
N ARG A 59 -19.27 -14.21 6.47
CA ARG A 59 -19.91 -13.34 5.47
C ARG A 59 -18.91 -12.38 4.83
N LEU A 60 -17.99 -11.83 5.63
CA LEU A 60 -16.92 -10.98 5.13
C LEU A 60 -16.01 -11.73 4.15
N ARG A 61 -15.62 -12.97 4.46
CA ARG A 61 -14.86 -13.85 3.57
C ARG A 61 -15.59 -14.13 2.26
N ALA A 62 -16.87 -14.48 2.35
CA ALA A 62 -17.68 -14.72 1.15
C ALA A 62 -17.76 -13.46 0.29
N ALA A 63 -17.96 -12.28 0.88
CA ALA A 63 -17.97 -11.01 0.17
C ALA A 63 -16.58 -10.67 -0.40
N ALA A 64 -15.50 -10.94 0.34
CA ALA A 64 -14.13 -10.73 -0.12
C ALA A 64 -13.72 -11.66 -1.26
N ALA A 65 -14.24 -12.87 -1.32
CA ALA A 65 -14.01 -13.84 -2.39
C ALA A 65 -14.83 -13.56 -3.66
N ALA A 66 -15.90 -12.76 -3.57
CA ALA A 66 -16.75 -12.45 -4.71
C ALA A 66 -16.00 -11.59 -5.75
N PRO A 67 -16.18 -11.85 -7.05
CA PRO A 67 -15.59 -11.02 -8.10
C PRO A 67 -16.24 -9.63 -8.17
N GLY A 68 -15.52 -8.67 -8.75
CA GLY A 68 -16.00 -7.28 -8.93
C GLY A 68 -15.78 -6.40 -7.70
N PRO A 69 -16.30 -5.15 -7.71
CA PRO A 69 -16.11 -4.21 -6.62
C PRO A 69 -16.87 -4.64 -5.37
N LEU A 70 -16.25 -4.41 -4.20
CA LEU A 70 -16.86 -4.63 -2.89
C LEU A 70 -17.04 -3.29 -2.17
N THR A 71 -18.28 -3.01 -1.76
CA THR A 71 -18.56 -1.89 -0.86
C THR A 71 -19.08 -2.41 0.47
N VAL A 72 -18.44 -2.01 1.57
CA VAL A 72 -18.80 -2.42 2.92
C VAL A 72 -19.29 -1.19 3.70
N TYR A 73 -20.51 -1.25 4.21
CA TYR A 73 -21.08 -0.23 5.08
C TYR A 73 -21.10 -0.78 6.50
N VAL A 74 -20.42 -0.12 7.43
CA VAL A 74 -20.36 -0.54 8.83
C VAL A 74 -20.88 0.57 9.72
N ALA A 75 -21.97 0.31 10.42
CA ALA A 75 -22.44 1.13 11.53
C ALA A 75 -22.31 0.32 12.83
N GLY A 76 -21.71 0.90 13.87
CA GLY A 76 -21.54 0.10 15.07
C GLY A 76 -20.82 0.75 16.23
N GLU A 77 -20.62 -0.05 17.25
CA GLU A 77 -19.96 0.33 18.49
C GLU A 77 -18.58 -0.28 18.60
N LEU A 78 -17.56 0.53 18.90
CA LEU A 78 -16.20 0.07 19.16
C LEU A 78 -15.94 -0.07 20.65
N ARG A 79 -15.34 -1.20 21.03
CA ARG A 79 -14.84 -1.47 22.38
C ARG A 79 -13.40 -1.94 22.37
N LEU A 80 -12.63 -1.54 23.39
CA LEU A 80 -11.23 -1.92 23.52
C LEU A 80 -11.11 -3.26 24.26
N ASP A 81 -10.42 -4.24 23.63
CA ASP A 81 -9.85 -5.33 24.43
C ASP A 81 -8.66 -4.80 25.25
N ARG A 82 -8.86 -4.66 26.54
CA ARG A 82 -7.85 -4.06 27.46
C ARG A 82 -6.56 -4.85 27.52
N ARG A 83 -6.57 -6.16 27.28
CA ARG A 83 -5.38 -7.02 27.32
C ARG A 83 -4.53 -6.87 26.06
N GLN A 84 -5.15 -6.86 24.89
CA GLN A 84 -4.47 -6.76 23.61
C GLN A 84 -4.33 -5.29 23.14
N ARG A 85 -5.06 -4.36 23.77
CA ARG A 85 -5.16 -2.93 23.36
C ARG A 85 -5.55 -2.79 21.89
N LEU A 86 -6.49 -3.63 21.46
CA LEU A 86 -7.01 -3.66 20.11
C LEU A 86 -8.51 -3.28 20.10
N PRO A 87 -8.97 -2.44 19.15
CA PRO A 87 -10.37 -2.15 18.98
C PRO A 87 -11.11 -3.35 18.39
N HIS A 88 -12.32 -3.57 18.88
CA HIS A 88 -13.24 -4.59 18.43
C HIS A 88 -14.58 -3.94 18.10
N LEU A 89 -15.23 -4.40 17.03
CA LEU A 89 -16.63 -4.07 16.76
C LEU A 89 -17.50 -4.92 17.68
N ALA A 90 -18.24 -4.26 18.56
CA ALA A 90 -19.13 -4.92 19.52
C ALA A 90 -20.34 -5.51 18.79
N LEU A 91 -20.64 -6.76 19.05
CA LEU A 91 -21.79 -7.48 18.51
C LEU A 91 -22.90 -7.60 19.55
N ALA A 92 -24.05 -8.16 19.18
CA ALA A 92 -25.25 -8.20 20.00
C ALA A 92 -25.03 -8.77 21.42
N ARG A 93 -24.17 -9.77 21.59
CA ARG A 93 -23.84 -10.38 22.89
C ARG A 93 -22.66 -9.76 23.62
N THR A 94 -22.05 -8.70 23.07
CA THR A 94 -20.85 -8.13 23.66
C THR A 94 -21.15 -7.33 24.91
N THR A 95 -20.42 -7.63 25.96
CA THR A 95 -20.38 -6.86 27.21
C THR A 95 -18.96 -6.39 27.50
N ALA A 96 -18.77 -5.44 28.41
CA ALA A 96 -17.44 -4.97 28.79
C ALA A 96 -16.48 -6.09 29.25
N ALA A 97 -17.01 -7.15 29.84
CA ALA A 97 -16.22 -8.31 30.31
C ALA A 97 -15.92 -9.34 29.21
N THR A 98 -16.71 -9.37 28.15
CA THR A 98 -16.65 -10.42 27.11
C THR A 98 -16.14 -9.94 25.76
N VAL A 99 -15.67 -8.68 25.64
CA VAL A 99 -15.20 -8.08 24.36
C VAL A 99 -14.32 -9.05 23.58
N ARG A 100 -13.33 -9.64 24.21
CA ARG A 100 -12.37 -10.54 23.58
C ARG A 100 -12.99 -11.76 22.90
N TYR A 101 -14.13 -12.23 23.37
CA TYR A 101 -14.75 -13.50 22.93
C TYR A 101 -15.99 -13.30 22.07
N THR A 102 -16.67 -12.17 22.23
CA THR A 102 -18.00 -11.93 21.64
C THR A 102 -18.02 -10.76 20.67
N ALA A 103 -16.94 -9.96 20.58
CA ALA A 103 -16.80 -8.88 19.63
C ALA A 103 -15.89 -9.29 18.46
N LEU A 104 -16.05 -8.63 17.32
CA LEU A 104 -15.23 -8.86 16.12
C LEU A 104 -13.95 -8.00 16.21
N PRO A 105 -12.74 -8.60 16.26
CA PRO A 105 -11.49 -7.87 16.22
C PRO A 105 -11.37 -7.04 14.92
N TRP A 106 -11.08 -5.74 15.03
CA TRP A 106 -11.06 -4.88 13.86
C TRP A 106 -10.02 -5.30 12.81
N HIS A 107 -8.86 -5.80 13.25
CA HIS A 107 -7.81 -6.24 12.32
C HIS A 107 -8.25 -7.39 11.38
N TRP A 108 -9.33 -8.13 11.71
CA TRP A 108 -9.86 -9.14 10.81
C TRP A 108 -10.43 -8.55 9.52
N PHE A 109 -10.94 -7.30 9.53
CA PHE A 109 -11.29 -6.61 8.29
C PHE A 109 -10.09 -6.47 7.38
N ARG A 110 -8.97 -5.95 7.88
CA ARG A 110 -7.73 -5.82 7.11
C ARG A 110 -7.23 -7.17 6.60
N ASP A 111 -7.23 -8.20 7.45
CA ASP A 111 -6.69 -9.52 7.11
C ASP A 111 -7.52 -10.23 6.02
N GLU A 112 -8.84 -10.08 6.02
CA GLU A 112 -9.70 -10.64 4.98
C GLU A 112 -9.70 -9.81 3.68
N LEU A 113 -9.58 -8.49 3.77
CA LEU A 113 -9.62 -7.61 2.60
C LEU A 113 -8.28 -7.50 1.86
N ARG A 114 -7.15 -7.83 2.50
CA ARG A 114 -5.81 -7.75 1.91
C ARG A 114 -5.60 -8.61 0.66
N LEU A 115 -6.44 -9.63 0.44
CA LEU A 115 -6.36 -10.53 -0.70
C LEU A 115 -7.10 -9.99 -1.93
N ARG A 116 -7.81 -8.88 -1.79
CA ARG A 116 -8.53 -8.27 -2.89
C ARG A 116 -7.62 -7.41 -3.77
N PRO A 117 -7.95 -7.27 -5.07
CA PRO A 117 -7.24 -6.34 -5.93
C PRO A 117 -7.28 -4.92 -5.37
N ALA A 118 -6.18 -4.19 -5.55
CA ALA A 118 -6.06 -2.81 -5.12
C ALA A 118 -7.15 -1.93 -5.76
N GLY A 119 -7.78 -1.07 -4.94
CA GLY A 119 -8.86 -0.19 -5.38
C GLY A 119 -10.21 -0.87 -5.64
N ALA A 120 -10.32 -2.20 -5.43
CA ALA A 120 -11.56 -2.93 -5.62
C ALA A 120 -12.45 -2.97 -4.37
N THR A 121 -12.07 -2.29 -3.27
CA THR A 121 -12.80 -2.30 -2.01
C THR A 121 -12.92 -0.91 -1.42
N THR A 122 -14.15 -0.54 -1.06
CA THR A 122 -14.45 0.71 -0.34
C THR A 122 -15.24 0.39 0.93
N LEU A 123 -14.83 0.98 2.06
CA LEU A 123 -15.56 0.91 3.32
C LEU A 123 -16.12 2.28 3.67
N PHE A 124 -17.40 2.31 4.09
CA PHE A 124 -18.02 3.48 4.73
C PHE A 124 -18.33 3.15 6.19
N LEU A 125 -17.83 3.96 7.11
CA LEU A 125 -17.78 3.65 8.53
C LEU A 125 -18.49 4.73 9.36
N ASP A 126 -19.46 4.34 10.19
CA ASP A 126 -20.08 5.20 11.22
C ASP A 126 -19.97 4.51 12.56
N LEU A 127 -18.90 4.78 13.28
CA LEU A 127 -18.51 4.05 14.48
C LEU A 127 -18.64 4.96 15.72
N HIS A 128 -19.04 4.38 16.84
CA HIS A 128 -19.11 5.04 18.12
C HIS A 128 -18.20 4.32 19.12
N ALA A 129 -17.22 5.02 19.65
CA ALA A 129 -16.25 4.43 20.58
C ALA A 129 -16.70 4.59 22.02
N ASP A 130 -16.47 3.56 22.86
CA ASP A 130 -16.54 3.75 24.30
C ASP A 130 -15.37 4.61 24.80
N ALA A 131 -15.40 5.04 26.07
CA ALA A 131 -14.43 5.98 26.62
C ALA A 131 -12.98 5.47 26.55
N ASP A 132 -12.77 4.16 26.73
CA ASP A 132 -11.42 3.55 26.70
C ASP A 132 -10.93 3.47 25.26
N THR A 133 -11.78 3.05 24.33
CA THR A 133 -11.46 3.00 22.90
C THR A 133 -11.20 4.40 22.34
N TRP A 134 -12.06 5.37 22.70
CA TRP A 134 -11.89 6.75 22.26
C TRP A 134 -10.54 7.32 22.67
N ARG A 135 -10.16 7.13 23.95
CA ARG A 135 -8.84 7.57 24.44
C ARG A 135 -7.71 6.91 23.67
N ALA A 136 -7.78 5.60 23.45
CA ALA A 136 -6.78 4.85 22.70
C ALA A 136 -6.65 5.26 21.23
N LEU A 137 -7.75 5.69 20.58
CA LEU A 137 -7.75 6.18 19.20
C LEU A 137 -7.23 7.62 19.08
N CYS A 138 -7.36 8.44 20.13
CA CYS A 138 -6.83 9.81 20.16
C CYS A 138 -5.35 9.86 20.56
N GLU A 139 -4.79 8.79 21.12
CA GLU A 139 -3.36 8.68 21.39
C GLU A 139 -2.58 8.56 20.06
N PRO A 140 -1.46 9.30 19.88
CA PRO A 140 -0.62 9.12 18.70
C PRO A 140 -0.16 7.65 18.60
N PRO A 141 -0.22 7.04 17.42
CA PRO A 141 0.27 5.67 17.25
C PRO A 141 1.78 5.61 17.53
N ALA A 142 2.23 4.55 18.20
CA ALA A 142 3.65 4.32 18.40
C ALA A 142 4.39 4.23 17.04
N PRO A 143 5.65 4.69 16.95
CA PRO A 143 6.42 4.63 15.71
C PRO A 143 6.39 3.23 15.09
N GLY A 144 6.03 3.16 13.79
CA GLY A 144 5.96 1.90 13.04
C GLY A 144 4.69 1.07 13.27
N ARG A 145 3.76 1.49 14.13
CA ARG A 145 2.47 0.84 14.25
C ARG A 145 1.44 1.50 13.32
N PRO A 146 0.65 0.69 12.57
CA PRO A 146 -0.46 1.23 11.79
C PRO A 146 -1.53 1.81 12.72
N PHE A 147 -2.36 2.71 12.17
CA PHE A 147 -3.54 3.20 12.87
C PHE A 147 -4.45 2.03 13.28
N PRO A 148 -5.01 2.02 14.49
CA PRO A 148 -5.76 0.86 15.00
C PRO A 148 -6.97 0.43 14.17
N LEU A 149 -7.53 1.34 13.36
CA LEU A 149 -8.65 1.08 12.45
C LEU A 149 -8.22 1.00 10.97
N ASP A 150 -6.93 0.78 10.71
CA ASP A 150 -6.42 0.55 9.37
C ASP A 150 -7.12 -0.66 8.70
N CYS A 151 -7.65 -0.44 7.49
CA CYS A 151 -8.34 -1.46 6.68
C CYS A 151 -7.44 -2.08 5.61
N GLY A 152 -6.13 -1.77 5.62
CA GLY A 152 -5.17 -2.19 4.61
C GLY A 152 -4.96 -1.14 3.52
N ARG A 153 -3.82 -1.21 2.85
CA ARG A 153 -3.41 -0.21 1.84
C ARG A 153 -4.21 -0.29 0.54
N ASP A 154 -4.82 -1.44 0.28
CA ASP A 154 -5.48 -1.73 -0.98
C ASP A 154 -6.99 -1.44 -0.96
N ALA A 155 -7.52 -1.01 0.20
CA ALA A 155 -8.90 -0.61 0.40
C ALA A 155 -9.01 0.89 0.71
N ALA A 156 -10.06 1.53 0.18
CA ALA A 156 -10.47 2.87 0.61
C ALA A 156 -11.35 2.76 1.87
N ALA A 157 -11.18 3.66 2.84
CA ALA A 157 -12.04 3.71 4.02
C ALA A 157 -12.39 5.16 4.36
N TYR A 158 -13.68 5.45 4.35
CA TYR A 158 -14.23 6.76 4.62
C TYR A 158 -15.24 6.68 5.77
N GLY A 159 -15.28 7.70 6.60
CA GLY A 159 -16.27 7.70 7.66
C GLY A 159 -15.85 8.52 8.86
N ARG A 160 -16.39 8.13 10.01
CA ARG A 160 -16.05 8.76 11.28
C ARG A 160 -16.09 7.77 12.43
N VAL A 161 -15.36 8.12 13.50
CA VAL A 161 -15.57 7.56 14.84
C VAL A 161 -16.05 8.68 15.75
N ALA A 162 -17.23 8.52 16.32
CA ALA A 162 -17.78 9.44 17.30
C ALA A 162 -17.32 9.08 18.72
N PRO A 163 -17.10 10.08 19.60
CA PRO A 163 -16.88 9.85 21.03
C PRO A 163 -18.12 9.25 21.69
N PRO A 164 -18.01 8.76 22.95
CA PRO A 164 -19.15 8.28 23.71
C PRO A 164 -20.24 9.35 23.80
N PRO A 165 -21.50 9.00 23.60
CA PRO A 165 -22.57 9.98 23.73
C PRO A 165 -22.65 10.53 25.16
N PRO A 166 -23.02 11.80 25.34
CA PRO A 166 -23.15 12.37 26.67
C PRO A 166 -24.27 11.68 27.44
N ARG A 167 -23.95 11.24 28.66
CA ARG A 167 -24.85 10.70 29.70
C ARG A 167 -26.09 9.91 29.20
N ARG A 168 -25.98 8.58 29.17
CA ARG A 168 -27.07 7.59 29.00
C ARG A 168 -27.92 7.69 27.72
N GLY A 169 -27.53 8.51 26.75
CA GLY A 169 -28.19 8.55 25.46
C GLY A 169 -27.72 7.43 24.53
N VAL A 170 -28.61 6.94 23.67
CA VAL A 170 -28.26 6.09 22.53
C VAL A 170 -28.17 7.00 21.31
N ALA A 171 -27.00 7.06 20.68
CA ALA A 171 -26.78 7.86 19.50
C ALA A 171 -27.44 7.24 18.26
N ALA A 172 -27.74 8.06 17.27
CA ALA A 172 -28.08 7.60 15.93
C ALA A 172 -26.81 7.57 15.07
N PRO A 173 -26.68 6.62 14.12
CA PRO A 173 -25.60 6.59 13.15
C PRO A 173 -25.79 7.68 12.08
N ALA A 174 -25.53 8.93 12.49
CA ALA A 174 -25.88 10.14 11.72
C ALA A 174 -25.10 10.23 10.38
N TYR A 175 -23.82 9.83 10.38
CA TYR A 175 -23.03 9.81 9.16
C TYR A 175 -23.64 8.82 8.14
N MET A 176 -23.95 7.62 8.56
CA MET A 176 -24.49 6.60 7.67
C MET A 176 -25.89 6.96 7.18
N LYS A 177 -26.73 7.56 8.02
CA LYS A 177 -28.07 8.07 7.61
C LYS A 177 -27.96 9.19 6.60
N ALA A 178 -27.03 10.13 6.80
CA ALA A 178 -26.78 11.22 5.85
C ALA A 178 -26.24 10.69 4.52
N LEU A 179 -25.30 9.73 4.56
CA LEU A 179 -24.77 9.04 3.39
C LEU A 179 -25.87 8.36 2.59
N ALA A 180 -26.69 7.54 3.25
CA ALA A 180 -27.81 6.85 2.62
C ALA A 180 -28.81 7.84 1.99
N THR A 181 -29.06 8.99 2.63
CA THR A 181 -29.91 10.06 2.08
C THR A 181 -29.33 10.64 0.79
N LEU A 182 -28.01 10.85 0.72
CA LEU A 182 -27.34 11.33 -0.50
C LEU A 182 -27.42 10.29 -1.61
N LEU A 183 -27.19 8.99 -1.30
CA LEU A 183 -27.26 7.90 -2.25
C LEU A 183 -28.67 7.66 -2.80
N ARG A 184 -29.73 7.95 -2.02
CA ARG A 184 -31.14 7.85 -2.48
C ARG A 184 -31.47 8.78 -3.64
N SER A 185 -30.66 9.80 -3.91
CA SER A 185 -30.81 10.61 -5.12
C SER A 185 -30.59 9.83 -6.43
N GLY A 186 -30.19 8.56 -6.35
CA GLY A 186 -29.95 7.68 -7.49
C GLY A 186 -28.61 7.93 -8.19
N ARG A 187 -27.84 8.94 -7.75
CA ARG A 187 -26.52 9.27 -8.31
C ARG A 187 -25.43 8.94 -7.31
N ARG A 188 -24.54 8.03 -7.69
CA ARG A 188 -23.31 7.79 -6.92
C ARG A 188 -22.25 8.80 -7.33
N LEU A 189 -21.82 9.61 -6.37
CA LEU A 189 -20.67 10.50 -6.50
C LEU A 189 -19.37 9.69 -6.29
N PRO A 190 -18.20 10.21 -6.70
CA PRO A 190 -16.92 9.67 -6.27
C PRO A 190 -16.88 9.54 -4.74
N ASP A 191 -16.31 8.43 -4.23
CA ASP A 191 -16.41 8.07 -2.81
C ASP A 191 -15.89 9.16 -1.86
N GLU A 192 -14.83 9.88 -2.25
CA GLU A 192 -14.31 11.00 -1.47
C GLU A 192 -15.28 12.19 -1.44
N GLU A 193 -15.83 12.56 -2.59
CA GLU A 193 -16.82 13.66 -2.67
C GLU A 193 -18.08 13.32 -1.87
N LEU A 194 -18.53 12.05 -1.98
CA LEU A 194 -19.64 11.53 -1.20
C LEU A 194 -19.36 11.65 0.31
N HIS A 195 -18.16 11.28 0.75
CA HIS A 195 -17.71 11.42 2.13
C HIS A 195 -17.71 12.88 2.59
N GLN A 196 -17.12 13.80 1.83
CA GLN A 196 -17.07 15.22 2.18
C GLN A 196 -18.47 15.84 2.28
N ARG A 197 -19.36 15.53 1.33
CA ARG A 197 -20.75 16.01 1.38
C ARG A 197 -21.52 15.45 2.58
N THR A 198 -21.24 14.19 2.93
CA THR A 198 -21.83 13.56 4.11
C THR A 198 -21.37 14.25 5.40
N LEU A 199 -20.08 14.54 5.54
CA LEU A 199 -19.54 15.29 6.69
C LEU A 199 -20.14 16.70 6.78
N ALA A 200 -20.22 17.42 5.66
CA ALA A 200 -20.81 18.75 5.61
C ALA A 200 -22.29 18.76 6.06
N ARG A 201 -23.03 17.68 5.73
CA ARG A 201 -24.44 17.56 6.10
C ARG A 201 -24.67 17.34 7.59
N ILE A 202 -23.76 16.62 8.28
CA ILE A 202 -23.88 16.33 9.72
C ILE A 202 -23.20 17.38 10.61
N ALA A 203 -22.39 18.28 10.03
CA ALA A 203 -21.67 19.31 10.79
C ALA A 203 -22.59 20.22 11.64
N PRO A 204 -23.75 20.68 11.14
CA PRO A 204 -24.65 21.56 11.91
C PRO A 204 -25.26 20.87 13.15
N GLU A 205 -25.37 19.55 13.16
CA GLU A 205 -25.98 18.76 14.25
C GLU A 205 -25.03 18.56 15.45
N GLY A 206 -23.87 19.23 15.48
CA GLY A 206 -22.83 19.02 16.50
C GLY A 206 -22.17 17.63 16.40
N ALA A 207 -22.52 16.86 15.39
CA ALA A 207 -21.94 15.54 15.11
C ALA A 207 -20.51 15.62 14.56
N GLY A 208 -19.95 16.82 14.41
CA GLY A 208 -18.60 17.05 13.91
C GLY A 208 -17.45 16.80 14.90
N ALA A 209 -17.76 16.53 16.17
CA ALA A 209 -16.74 16.25 17.20
C ALA A 209 -16.28 14.79 17.17
N GLY A 210 -15.88 14.28 16.01
CA GLY A 210 -15.42 12.88 15.83
C GLY A 210 -14.07 12.81 15.11
N LEU A 211 -13.42 11.65 15.21
CA LEU A 211 -12.27 11.32 14.39
C LEU A 211 -12.75 11.02 12.97
N VAL A 212 -12.33 11.83 12.00
CA VAL A 212 -12.65 11.60 10.58
C VAL A 212 -11.70 10.56 10.00
N LEU A 213 -12.26 9.58 9.32
CA LEU A 213 -11.54 8.55 8.61
C LEU A 213 -11.60 8.87 7.11
N ALA A 214 -10.44 9.06 6.49
CA ALA A 214 -10.29 9.34 5.06
C ALA A 214 -9.04 8.64 4.52
N GLN A 215 -9.05 7.31 4.57
CA GLN A 215 -8.01 6.49 3.95
C GLN A 215 -8.37 6.31 2.48
N ARG A 216 -7.59 6.91 1.60
CA ARG A 216 -7.73 6.67 0.15
C ARG A 216 -7.14 5.32 -0.19
N GLY A 217 -7.93 4.48 -0.83
CA GLY A 217 -7.39 3.32 -1.52
C GLY A 217 -6.66 3.75 -2.79
N PRO A 218 -5.86 2.86 -3.40
CA PRO A 218 -5.34 3.11 -4.73
C PRO A 218 -6.51 3.35 -5.68
N LEU A 219 -6.39 4.37 -6.53
CA LEU A 219 -7.43 4.68 -7.51
C LEU A 219 -7.68 3.45 -8.41
N PRO A 220 -8.95 3.08 -8.70
CA PRO A 220 -9.24 2.08 -9.71
C PRO A 220 -8.62 2.54 -11.03
N GLY A 221 -7.69 1.75 -11.55
CA GLY A 221 -6.91 2.15 -12.72
C GLY A 221 -5.57 2.82 -12.39
N ASP A 222 -5.17 2.93 -11.13
CA ASP A 222 -3.79 3.32 -10.78
C ASP A 222 -2.82 2.30 -11.41
N PRO A 223 -2.03 2.71 -12.40
CA PRO A 223 -1.09 1.83 -13.06
C PRO A 223 -0.04 1.26 -12.11
N HIS A 224 0.29 1.96 -11.01
CA HIS A 224 1.21 1.48 -9.99
C HIS A 224 0.64 0.36 -9.13
N ALA A 225 -0.66 0.29 -8.95
CA ALA A 225 -1.29 -0.72 -8.09
C ALA A 225 -1.00 -2.15 -8.56
N ALA A 226 -1.10 -2.40 -9.88
CA ALA A 226 -0.81 -3.70 -10.47
C ALA A 226 0.68 -4.08 -10.35
N VAL A 227 1.58 -3.12 -10.60
CA VAL A 227 3.04 -3.30 -10.45
C VAL A 227 3.38 -3.62 -8.99
N THR A 228 2.85 -2.83 -8.05
CA THR A 228 3.06 -3.03 -6.61
C THR A 228 2.54 -4.38 -6.13
N ALA A 229 1.37 -4.82 -6.59
CA ALA A 229 0.82 -6.13 -6.25
C ALA A 229 1.71 -7.28 -6.75
N ALA A 230 2.25 -7.19 -7.97
CA ALA A 230 3.17 -8.18 -8.51
C ALA A 230 4.48 -8.24 -7.71
N VAL A 231 5.06 -7.09 -7.33
CA VAL A 231 6.26 -7.01 -6.46
C VAL A 231 6.03 -7.67 -5.11
N ARG A 232 4.91 -7.34 -4.43
CA ARG A 232 4.57 -7.93 -3.13
C ARG A 232 4.40 -9.44 -3.18
N ALA A 233 3.96 -9.95 -4.32
CA ALA A 233 3.81 -11.38 -4.55
C ALA A 233 5.11 -12.07 -5.02
N GLY A 234 6.25 -11.35 -5.07
CA GLY A 234 7.53 -11.87 -5.55
C GLY A 234 7.61 -12.08 -7.06
N ARG A 235 6.59 -11.67 -7.82
CA ARG A 235 6.54 -11.83 -9.28
C ARG A 235 7.21 -10.65 -10.00
N HIS A 236 8.52 -10.49 -9.77
CA HIS A 236 9.28 -9.34 -10.28
C HIS A 236 9.30 -9.24 -11.82
N ALA A 237 9.33 -10.37 -12.54
CA ALA A 237 9.29 -10.39 -14.01
C ALA A 237 7.94 -9.87 -14.54
N GLU A 238 6.81 -10.21 -13.88
CA GLU A 238 5.49 -9.70 -14.22
C GLU A 238 5.39 -8.19 -13.93
N ALA A 239 5.92 -7.74 -12.80
CA ALA A 239 5.97 -6.32 -12.45
C ALA A 239 6.75 -5.51 -13.49
N ASP A 240 7.92 -5.99 -13.94
CA ASP A 240 8.71 -5.31 -14.98
C ASP A 240 7.98 -5.30 -16.34
N ALA A 241 7.31 -6.40 -16.72
CA ALA A 241 6.52 -6.44 -17.95
C ALA A 241 5.32 -5.48 -17.92
N LEU A 242 4.67 -5.29 -16.76
CA LEU A 242 3.63 -4.30 -16.55
C LEU A 242 4.20 -2.88 -16.68
N ALA A 243 5.28 -2.57 -15.98
CA ALA A 243 5.94 -1.26 -16.03
C ALA A 243 6.45 -0.93 -17.45
N ALA A 244 6.98 -1.91 -18.19
CA ALA A 244 7.42 -1.71 -19.58
C ALA A 244 6.27 -1.32 -20.51
N ARG A 245 5.07 -1.91 -20.35
CA ARG A 245 3.89 -1.51 -21.13
C ARG A 245 3.43 -0.09 -20.81
N LEU A 246 3.53 0.30 -19.54
CA LEU A 246 3.16 1.64 -19.09
C LEU A 246 4.17 2.68 -19.59
N GLU A 247 5.46 2.37 -19.58
CA GLU A 247 6.52 3.19 -20.18
C GLU A 247 6.26 3.41 -21.68
N GLN A 248 5.97 2.34 -22.40
CA GLN A 248 5.65 2.43 -23.83
C GLN A 248 4.40 3.27 -24.10
N ALA A 249 3.32 3.07 -23.31
CA ALA A 249 2.10 3.86 -23.44
C ALA A 249 2.33 5.35 -23.15
N ALA A 250 3.10 5.68 -22.09
CA ALA A 250 3.50 7.04 -21.79
C ALA A 250 4.34 7.67 -22.90
N GLY A 251 5.30 6.91 -23.46
CA GLY A 251 6.15 7.36 -24.56
C GLY A 251 5.35 7.67 -25.82
N LEU A 252 4.31 6.88 -26.13
CA LEU A 252 3.41 7.14 -27.27
C LEU A 252 2.48 8.34 -27.03
N ALA A 253 2.03 8.55 -25.80
CA ALA A 253 1.08 9.60 -25.48
C ALA A 253 1.75 10.97 -25.25
N HIS A 254 2.92 11.00 -24.59
CA HIS A 254 3.56 12.22 -24.10
C HIS A 254 4.96 12.44 -24.68
N GLY A 255 5.51 11.47 -25.39
CA GLY A 255 6.86 11.48 -25.93
C GLY A 255 7.90 10.76 -25.08
N PRO A 256 9.02 10.34 -25.68
CA PRO A 256 10.01 9.46 -25.04
C PRO A 256 10.81 10.12 -23.90
N VAL A 257 10.81 11.43 -23.80
CA VAL A 257 11.53 12.21 -22.78
C VAL A 257 10.59 12.95 -21.82
N SER A 258 9.28 12.64 -21.85
CA SER A 258 8.32 13.21 -20.92
C SER A 258 8.57 12.69 -19.49
N GLU A 259 8.21 13.48 -18.47
CA GLU A 259 8.37 13.07 -17.08
C GLU A 259 7.58 11.77 -16.77
N GLU A 260 6.43 11.56 -17.42
CA GLU A 260 5.65 10.33 -17.29
C GLU A 260 6.41 9.11 -17.84
N THR A 261 7.07 9.23 -18.98
CA THR A 261 7.89 8.15 -19.56
C THR A 261 9.12 7.88 -18.70
N LEU A 262 9.84 8.94 -18.31
CA LEU A 262 11.04 8.85 -17.47
C LEU A 262 10.70 8.24 -16.10
N HIS A 263 9.54 8.56 -15.55
CA HIS A 263 9.05 7.95 -14.30
C HIS A 263 8.93 6.42 -14.41
N TRP A 264 8.35 5.89 -15.50
CA TRP A 264 8.25 4.44 -15.67
C TRP A 264 9.63 3.79 -15.90
N THR A 265 10.56 4.49 -16.52
CA THR A 265 11.95 4.05 -16.61
C THR A 265 12.61 3.96 -15.22
N GLU A 266 12.35 4.92 -14.32
CA GLU A 266 12.78 4.86 -12.91
C GLU A 266 12.19 3.65 -12.18
N VAL A 267 10.89 3.43 -12.32
CA VAL A 267 10.20 2.27 -11.73
C VAL A 267 10.84 0.96 -12.18
N ARG A 268 11.17 0.81 -13.47
CA ARG A 268 11.83 -0.39 -14.01
C ARG A 268 13.25 -0.58 -13.48
N ALA A 269 14.00 0.52 -13.28
CA ALA A 269 15.32 0.45 -12.67
C ALA A 269 15.26 -0.03 -11.22
N ASP A 270 14.25 0.42 -10.45
CA ASP A 270 14.00 -0.04 -9.08
C ASP A 270 13.50 -1.49 -9.05
N LEU A 271 12.66 -1.92 -9.99
CA LEU A 271 12.21 -3.31 -10.12
C LEU A 271 13.37 -4.27 -10.38
N ALA A 272 14.35 -3.87 -11.20
CA ALA A 272 15.57 -4.66 -11.42
C ALA A 272 16.39 -4.83 -10.11
N MET A 273 16.47 -3.77 -9.29
CA MET A 273 17.08 -3.82 -7.96
C MET A 273 16.34 -4.79 -7.03
N LEU A 274 15.01 -4.72 -6.99
CA LEU A 274 14.17 -5.60 -6.15
C LEU A 274 14.24 -7.07 -6.59
N ALA A 275 14.47 -7.30 -7.89
CA ALA A 275 14.72 -8.64 -8.44
C ALA A 275 16.14 -9.17 -8.16
N GLY A 276 17.03 -8.39 -7.53
CA GLY A 276 18.40 -8.77 -7.23
C GLY A 276 19.39 -8.55 -8.41
N ASP A 277 18.95 -7.97 -9.54
CA ASP A 277 19.80 -7.70 -10.70
C ASP A 277 20.40 -6.28 -10.63
N ALA A 278 21.42 -6.13 -9.79
CA ALA A 278 22.12 -4.86 -9.59
C ALA A 278 22.75 -4.32 -10.89
N ALA A 279 23.22 -5.20 -11.78
CA ALA A 279 23.84 -4.79 -13.05
C ALA A 279 22.80 -4.19 -14.01
N ARG A 280 21.62 -4.78 -14.11
CA ARG A 280 20.49 -4.26 -14.90
C ARG A 280 19.98 -2.95 -14.32
N SER A 281 19.83 -2.87 -13.01
CA SER A 281 19.42 -1.62 -12.32
C SER A 281 20.43 -0.49 -12.56
N CYS A 282 21.73 -0.75 -12.41
CA CYS A 282 22.78 0.22 -12.69
C CYS A 282 22.70 0.76 -14.14
N ARG A 283 22.56 -0.13 -15.11
CA ARG A 283 22.46 0.21 -16.53
C ARG A 283 21.25 1.08 -16.83
N ALA A 284 20.10 0.73 -16.23
CA ALA A 284 18.85 1.49 -16.39
C ALA A 284 18.99 2.92 -15.81
N TRP A 285 19.57 3.07 -14.62
CA TRP A 285 19.81 4.38 -14.01
C TRP A 285 20.80 5.23 -14.80
N MET A 286 21.87 4.64 -15.36
CA MET A 286 22.79 5.38 -16.25
C MET A 286 22.11 5.83 -17.54
N ALA A 287 21.32 4.96 -18.16
CA ALA A 287 20.56 5.30 -19.35
C ALA A 287 19.58 6.45 -19.10
N LEU A 288 18.85 6.40 -17.98
CA LEU A 288 17.94 7.47 -17.56
C LEU A 288 18.67 8.82 -17.39
N ALA A 289 19.82 8.83 -16.69
CA ALA A 289 20.62 10.05 -16.53
C ALA A 289 21.09 10.60 -17.90
N GLY A 290 21.51 9.70 -18.81
CA GLY A 290 21.87 10.05 -20.18
C GLY A 290 20.71 10.68 -20.95
N THR A 291 19.52 10.11 -20.84
CA THR A 291 18.29 10.63 -21.48
C THR A 291 17.91 12.00 -20.95
N ARG A 292 17.96 12.23 -19.63
CA ARG A 292 17.70 13.54 -19.02
C ARG A 292 18.69 14.61 -19.48
N LEU A 293 19.98 14.27 -19.54
CA LEU A 293 21.03 15.17 -20.05
C LEU A 293 20.85 15.48 -21.55
N ALA A 294 20.50 14.47 -22.36
CA ALA A 294 20.22 14.65 -23.79
C ALA A 294 18.96 15.49 -24.04
N ALA A 295 18.00 15.46 -23.13
CA ALA A 295 16.81 16.32 -23.14
C ALA A 295 17.10 17.77 -22.67
N GLY A 296 18.37 18.11 -22.37
CA GLY A 296 18.78 19.46 -21.99
C GLY A 296 18.67 19.75 -20.48
N GLN A 297 18.40 18.75 -19.63
CA GLN A 297 18.47 18.98 -18.19
C GLN A 297 19.92 19.24 -17.76
N PRO A 298 20.16 20.24 -16.88
CA PRO A 298 21.52 20.56 -16.43
C PRO A 298 22.10 19.42 -15.58
N ALA A 299 23.42 19.30 -15.56
CA ALA A 299 24.13 18.24 -14.85
C ALA A 299 23.96 18.28 -13.34
N ASP A 300 23.65 19.44 -12.77
CA ASP A 300 23.33 19.68 -11.36
C ASP A 300 21.83 19.59 -11.04
N ALA A 301 20.98 19.24 -12.02
CA ALA A 301 19.57 19.00 -11.76
C ALA A 301 19.40 17.85 -10.75
N PRO A 302 18.56 18.02 -9.72
CA PRO A 302 18.39 16.99 -8.67
C PRO A 302 18.01 15.62 -9.21
N ALA A 303 17.21 15.54 -10.28
CA ALA A 303 16.81 14.29 -10.91
C ALA A 303 17.97 13.59 -11.64
N VAL A 304 18.86 14.36 -12.28
CA VAL A 304 20.07 13.85 -12.95
C VAL A 304 21.07 13.34 -11.91
N GLU A 305 21.37 14.14 -10.88
CA GLU A 305 22.24 13.73 -9.78
C GLU A 305 21.75 12.46 -9.09
N ALA A 306 20.44 12.40 -8.75
CA ALA A 306 19.84 11.24 -8.12
C ALA A 306 19.96 9.97 -8.97
N ALA A 307 19.74 10.05 -10.28
CA ALA A 307 19.87 8.92 -11.19
C ALA A 307 21.33 8.39 -11.22
N VAL A 308 22.33 9.30 -11.31
CA VAL A 308 23.74 8.92 -11.29
C VAL A 308 24.17 8.34 -9.94
N ASP A 309 23.65 8.87 -8.83
CA ASP A 309 23.93 8.36 -7.49
C ASP A 309 23.36 6.96 -7.29
N ARG A 310 22.13 6.70 -7.77
CA ARG A 310 21.51 5.37 -7.74
C ARG A 310 22.28 4.38 -8.64
N ALA A 311 22.68 4.81 -9.84
CA ALA A 311 23.53 3.98 -10.71
C ALA A 311 24.84 3.58 -10.01
N HIS A 312 25.53 4.53 -9.36
CA HIS A 312 26.75 4.28 -8.61
C HIS A 312 26.53 3.32 -7.43
N HIS A 313 25.44 3.51 -6.70
CA HIS A 313 25.07 2.61 -5.61
C HIS A 313 24.86 1.17 -6.11
N GLN A 314 24.10 0.99 -7.19
CA GLN A 314 23.86 -0.34 -7.78
C GLN A 314 25.12 -0.96 -8.35
N TRP A 315 26.00 -0.18 -9.01
CA TRP A 315 27.30 -0.64 -9.45
C TRP A 315 28.14 -1.22 -8.30
N GLY A 316 28.07 -0.57 -7.13
CA GLY A 316 28.70 -1.07 -5.90
C GLY A 316 28.28 -2.48 -5.48
N ARG A 317 27.11 -2.94 -5.93
CA ARG A 317 26.51 -4.25 -5.59
C ARG A 317 26.66 -5.31 -6.70
N VAL A 318 27.33 -4.97 -7.80
CA VAL A 318 27.62 -5.92 -8.87
C VAL A 318 28.83 -6.77 -8.48
N ASP A 319 28.64 -8.10 -8.47
CA ASP A 319 29.69 -9.05 -8.08
C ASP A 319 30.53 -9.53 -9.28
N ASP A 320 29.92 -9.63 -10.47
CA ASP A 320 30.60 -10.11 -11.69
C ASP A 320 31.70 -9.14 -12.13
N PRO A 321 32.99 -9.54 -12.12
CA PRO A 321 34.11 -8.68 -12.48
C PRO A 321 34.07 -8.15 -13.91
N VAL A 322 33.45 -8.88 -14.84
CA VAL A 322 33.31 -8.46 -16.24
C VAL A 322 32.32 -7.31 -16.32
N ARG A 323 31.17 -7.46 -15.68
CA ARG A 323 30.14 -6.42 -15.62
C ARG A 323 30.58 -5.22 -14.79
N VAL A 324 31.33 -5.40 -13.70
CA VAL A 324 31.91 -4.30 -12.93
C VAL A 324 32.80 -3.44 -13.81
N ARG A 325 33.64 -4.03 -14.67
CA ARG A 325 34.51 -3.29 -15.59
C ARG A 325 33.69 -2.54 -16.65
N GLU A 326 32.81 -3.25 -17.35
CA GLU A 326 31.96 -2.68 -18.40
C GLU A 326 31.17 -1.45 -17.90
N LEU A 327 30.40 -1.63 -16.84
CA LEU A 327 29.56 -0.58 -16.26
C LEU A 327 30.38 0.53 -15.58
N GLY A 328 31.54 0.16 -15.01
CA GLY A 328 32.41 1.12 -14.33
C GLY A 328 33.05 2.15 -15.30
N PHE A 329 33.42 1.76 -16.50
CA PHE A 329 33.92 2.71 -17.51
C PHE A 329 32.83 3.73 -17.90
N GLN A 330 31.61 3.24 -18.15
CA GLN A 330 30.48 4.10 -18.48
C GLN A 330 30.12 5.05 -17.30
N LEU A 331 30.20 4.53 -16.07
CA LEU A 331 29.93 5.31 -14.88
C LEU A 331 30.97 6.39 -14.62
N VAL A 332 32.28 6.14 -14.90
CA VAL A 332 33.34 7.16 -14.81
C VAL A 332 33.08 8.31 -15.79
N GLU A 333 32.73 7.98 -17.04
CA GLU A 333 32.38 8.99 -18.04
C GLU A 333 31.16 9.82 -17.59
N LEU A 334 30.11 9.16 -17.12
CA LEU A 334 28.91 9.85 -16.64
C LEU A 334 29.22 10.73 -15.41
N ARG A 335 30.06 10.26 -14.48
CA ARG A 335 30.51 11.03 -13.30
C ARG A 335 31.42 12.22 -13.66
N SER A 336 32.16 12.19 -14.76
CA SER A 336 32.90 13.34 -15.20
C SER A 336 32.00 14.49 -15.65
N ARG A 337 30.80 14.18 -16.14
CA ARG A 337 29.76 15.15 -16.55
C ARG A 337 28.86 15.57 -15.40
N VAL A 338 28.60 14.65 -14.46
CA VAL A 338 27.71 14.81 -13.28
C VAL A 338 28.51 14.46 -12.03
N PRO A 339 29.30 15.38 -11.46
CA PRO A 339 30.15 15.11 -10.30
C PRO A 339 29.32 14.68 -9.07
N GLY A 340 28.12 15.27 -8.89
CA GLY A 340 27.25 15.06 -7.74
C GLY A 340 27.78 15.77 -6.48
N ARG A 341 27.03 15.64 -5.37
CA ARG A 341 27.34 16.31 -4.10
C ARG A 341 28.46 15.64 -3.30
N ARG A 342 28.79 14.37 -3.59
CA ARG A 342 29.85 13.63 -2.90
C ARG A 342 31.19 13.82 -3.61
N GLU A 343 32.08 14.58 -2.97
CA GLU A 343 33.47 14.68 -3.44
C GLU A 343 34.12 13.30 -3.54
N GLY A 344 34.93 13.07 -4.56
CA GLY A 344 35.65 11.80 -4.75
C GLY A 344 34.84 10.64 -5.33
N ALA A 345 33.58 10.83 -5.71
CA ALA A 345 32.75 9.74 -6.25
C ALA A 345 33.34 9.13 -7.53
N ALA A 346 33.84 9.94 -8.47
CA ALA A 346 34.51 9.46 -9.67
C ALA A 346 35.83 8.72 -9.36
N GLU A 347 36.58 9.20 -8.37
CA GLU A 347 37.83 8.56 -7.95
C GLU A 347 37.59 7.22 -7.27
N HIS A 348 36.51 7.10 -6.52
CA HIS A 348 36.06 5.81 -5.96
C HIS A 348 35.84 4.76 -7.06
N VAL A 349 35.14 5.13 -8.14
CA VAL A 349 34.90 4.22 -9.28
C VAL A 349 36.22 3.83 -9.94
N ARG A 350 37.12 4.81 -10.20
CA ARG A 350 38.43 4.52 -10.80
C ARG A 350 39.31 3.64 -9.95
N ARG A 351 39.29 3.81 -8.62
CA ARG A 351 40.03 2.97 -7.67
C ARG A 351 39.54 1.52 -7.73
N ARG A 352 38.24 1.29 -7.61
CA ARG A 352 37.67 -0.06 -7.68
C ARG A 352 37.91 -0.72 -9.05
N LEU A 353 37.88 0.02 -10.16
CA LEU A 353 38.23 -0.50 -11.48
C LEU A 353 39.68 -1.00 -11.52
N ARG A 354 40.64 -0.25 -10.93
CA ARG A 354 42.03 -0.69 -10.85
C ARG A 354 42.19 -1.96 -10.02
N GLU A 355 41.49 -2.06 -8.90
CA GLU A 355 41.47 -3.26 -8.04
C GLU A 355 40.97 -4.52 -8.79
N VAL A 356 39.89 -4.36 -9.58
CA VAL A 356 39.34 -5.47 -10.39
C VAL A 356 40.25 -5.81 -11.59
N GLN A 357 41.05 -4.87 -12.10
CA GLN A 357 42.05 -5.12 -13.15
C GLN A 357 43.31 -5.81 -12.59
N GLY A 358 43.76 -5.38 -11.39
CA GLY A 358 44.96 -5.93 -10.74
C GLY A 358 44.75 -7.35 -10.16
N GLY A 359 43.50 -7.68 -9.73
CA GLY A 359 43.19 -9.03 -9.23
C GLY A 359 43.13 -10.15 -10.28
N GLY A 360 43.23 -9.80 -11.58
CA GLY A 360 43.29 -10.79 -12.68
C GLY A 360 44.69 -11.25 -13.09
N ALA A 361 45.73 -10.63 -12.55
CA ALA A 361 47.12 -11.06 -12.81
C ALA A 361 47.54 -12.11 -11.75
N MET A 362 47.32 -13.37 -12.03
CA MET A 362 48.03 -14.45 -11.34
C MET A 362 49.53 -14.29 -11.58
N PRO A 363 50.39 -14.27 -10.55
CA PRO A 363 51.82 -14.31 -10.77
C PRO A 363 52.16 -15.63 -11.46
N ALA A 364 52.78 -15.53 -12.64
CA ALA A 364 53.35 -16.67 -13.35
C ALA A 364 54.32 -17.42 -12.38
N GLY A 365 53.89 -18.61 -12.00
CA GLY A 365 54.69 -19.49 -11.14
C GLY A 365 56.08 -19.72 -11.76
N HIS A 366 57.11 -19.35 -11.02
CA HIS A 366 58.46 -19.79 -11.30
C HIS A 366 58.51 -21.34 -11.31
N LEU A 367 58.60 -21.88 -12.51
CA LEU A 367 59.11 -23.27 -12.70
C LEU A 367 60.53 -23.31 -12.17
N ARG A 368 60.74 -23.77 -10.96
CA ARG A 368 62.02 -24.25 -10.50
C ARG A 368 62.30 -25.57 -11.20
N THR A 369 63.18 -25.56 -12.17
CA THR A 369 63.86 -26.72 -12.69
C THR A 369 64.92 -27.13 -11.68
N ASP A 370 64.68 -28.19 -10.91
CA ASP A 370 65.71 -28.92 -10.17
C ASP A 370 66.47 -29.83 -11.16
N PRO A 371 67.84 -29.87 -11.11
CA PRO A 371 68.66 -30.82 -11.94
C PRO A 371 68.62 -32.24 -11.36
N PRO A 372 68.78 -33.26 -12.19
CA PRO A 372 68.79 -34.68 -11.75
C PRO A 372 70.05 -34.97 -10.99
N GLN A 373 69.98 -35.41 -9.75
CA GLN A 373 71.11 -36.09 -9.05
C GLN A 373 71.06 -37.55 -9.32
N GLY A 374 72.24 -38.02 -9.72
CA GLY A 374 72.58 -39.29 -10.26
C GLY A 374 72.52 -40.50 -9.29
N ALA A 375 72.50 -41.63 -9.93
CA ALA A 375 72.57 -42.96 -9.40
C ALA A 375 73.92 -43.26 -8.68
N THR A 376 73.87 -44.02 -7.59
CA THR A 376 74.91 -44.93 -7.18
C THR A 376 74.28 -46.13 -6.42
N ALA A 377 74.48 -47.19 -6.95
CA ALA A 377 74.75 -48.59 -6.80
C ALA A 377 74.93 -49.12 -5.38
N VAL A 378 74.36 -50.27 -5.29
CA VAL A 378 74.43 -51.51 -4.46
C VAL A 378 75.88 -51.85 -3.91
N PRO A 379 76.09 -52.59 -2.81
CA PRO A 379 75.64 -54.01 -2.78
C PRO A 379 74.56 -54.34 -1.73
#